data_aa2fef6a3808a5ab31bfe93667037e05
#
_entry.id   aa2fef6a3808a5ab31bfe93667037e05
#
_cell.length_a   1.000
_cell.length_b   1.000
_cell.length_c   1.000
_cell.angle_alpha   90.00
_cell.angle_beta   90.00
_cell.angle_gamma   90.00
#
_symmetry.space_group_name_H-M   'P 1'
#
loop_
_entity.id
_entity.type
_entity.pdbx_description
1 polymer ?
#
loop_
_entity_poly.entity_id
_entity_poly.type
_entity_poly.pdbx_seq_one_letter_code
_entity_poly.pdbx_strand_id
1 'polypeptide(L)'
;MVWKENRENAYCEITPAILALKEQWEKKNYIDPKLYKEYNVKRGLRDEDGRGVLTGLTRVGEIQSYSVTEGEHIVPQDGMLYYRGIDCRELVKGSEGRRFAFEETAYLLLFGELPTAAQLEAFCQQLASYRTLPTNFFRDVIMKAPPRDLMNTMQRGILTLFCYDDKPNDIGLENVLRQCLQLMSNMPVLAIYAYQAWRFSQGESLFIHVPKPELSTAENFLRMLREDCSYTDLEARTLDVALILHADNGGGNNSTFTNHVVTSSGTDTYSAIAAAMASLKGPRHGGANNKVMAMMDDIKENVANWDDEGCVADYLTRMLNKEAFDRSGLIYGLGHAVYTKTDPRCEVFRAYVNHLAAEKGREDELALYANVEKIGKQLLMERQHKSVLSTNIDFYSGFVYEMLGLPKELYTPLFAVARIAGWSAHRMEELSVGGKLIRPRYECVEEHRPYTSMDRR
;
A
#
# COMPACT_ATOMS: atom_id res chain seq x y z
N MET A 1 24.49 11.00 18.75
CA MET A 1 23.83 11.98 19.64
C MET A 1 22.43 11.47 19.88
N VAL A 2 22.23 10.81 21.02
CA VAL A 2 20.97 10.12 21.36
C VAL A 2 19.92 11.18 21.69
N TRP A 3 18.92 11.33 20.85
CA TRP A 3 17.73 12.19 21.10
C TRP A 3 16.77 11.52 22.10
N LYS A 4 17.31 10.99 23.19
CA LYS A 4 16.55 10.48 24.34
C LYS A 4 16.87 11.32 25.58
N GLU A 5 16.52 12.56 25.56
CA GLU A 5 16.23 13.26 26.80
C GLU A 5 14.72 13.46 26.89
N ASN A 6 14.13 13.00 27.98
CA ASN A 6 12.77 13.23 28.46
C ASN A 6 12.50 14.76 28.66
N ARG A 7 12.61 15.53 27.61
CA ARG A 7 11.97 16.85 27.56
C ARG A 7 10.60 16.62 26.95
N GLU A 8 9.55 16.82 27.73
CA GLU A 8 8.21 17.01 27.19
C GLU A 8 8.34 17.99 26.04
N ASN A 9 8.09 17.47 24.81
CA ASN A 9 8.19 18.28 23.62
C ASN A 9 6.99 19.22 23.61
N ALA A 10 7.18 20.47 24.03
CA ALA A 10 6.14 21.50 24.10
C ALA A 10 5.35 21.65 22.79
N TYR A 11 5.96 21.25 21.64
CA TYR A 11 5.28 21.22 20.35
C TYR A 11 4.18 20.15 20.26
N CYS A 12 4.26 19.09 21.08
CA CYS A 12 3.32 17.95 21.08
C CYS A 12 2.38 17.99 22.31
N GLU A 13 2.47 18.99 23.16
CA GLU A 13 1.71 19.07 24.42
C GLU A 13 0.22 19.33 24.13
N ILE A 14 -0.64 18.47 24.72
CA ILE A 14 -2.08 18.70 24.73
C ILE A 14 -2.42 19.51 25.98
N THR A 15 -2.48 20.82 25.80
CA THR A 15 -2.73 21.77 26.90
C THR A 15 -4.20 21.72 27.36
N PRO A 16 -4.52 22.20 28.58
CA PRO A 16 -5.90 22.36 29.02
C PRO A 16 -6.75 23.23 28.09
N ALA A 17 -6.15 24.21 27.43
CA ALA A 17 -6.82 25.04 26.42
C ALA A 17 -7.25 24.22 25.20
N ILE A 18 -6.40 23.29 24.71
CA ILE A 18 -6.75 22.38 23.61
C ILE A 18 -7.89 21.46 23.98
N LEU A 19 -7.91 20.93 25.23
CA LEU A 19 -9.01 20.10 25.72
C LEU A 19 -10.34 20.87 25.78
N ALA A 20 -10.33 22.09 26.26
CA ALA A 20 -11.52 22.96 26.30
C ALA A 20 -12.06 23.27 24.88
N LEU A 21 -11.16 23.57 23.94
CA LEU A 21 -11.52 23.77 22.53
C LEU A 21 -12.09 22.50 21.89
N LYS A 22 -11.53 21.34 22.18
CA LYS A 22 -12.04 20.04 21.73
C LYS A 22 -13.46 19.78 22.23
N GLU A 23 -13.75 20.06 23.51
CA GLU A 23 -15.11 19.92 24.05
C GLU A 23 -16.12 20.84 23.37
N GLN A 24 -15.72 22.09 23.05
CA GLN A 24 -16.57 23.00 22.29
C GLN A 24 -16.84 22.48 20.87
N TRP A 25 -15.80 21.95 20.22
CA TRP A 25 -15.91 21.36 18.88
C TRP A 25 -16.86 20.18 18.86
N GLU A 26 -16.78 19.25 19.81
CA GLU A 26 -17.62 18.04 19.90
C GLU A 26 -19.12 18.38 20.06
N LYS A 27 -19.44 19.45 20.77
CA LYS A 27 -20.84 19.89 20.99
C LYS A 27 -21.53 20.38 19.71
N LYS A 28 -20.78 20.81 18.70
CA LYS A 28 -21.32 21.50 17.53
C LYS A 28 -21.04 20.78 16.20
N ASN A 29 -20.21 19.76 16.21
CA ASN A 29 -19.73 19.14 14.96
C ASN A 29 -20.18 17.67 14.82
N TYR A 30 -21.29 17.29 15.46
CA TYR A 30 -21.88 15.97 15.32
C TYR A 30 -22.87 15.96 14.15
N ILE A 31 -22.68 15.02 13.22
CA ILE A 31 -23.62 14.73 12.15
C ILE A 31 -24.35 13.44 12.50
N ASP A 32 -25.70 13.50 12.62
CA ASP A 32 -26.51 12.31 12.88
C ASP A 32 -26.32 11.30 11.73
N PRO A 33 -25.88 10.05 12.02
CA PRO A 33 -25.74 9.02 11.01
C PRO A 33 -26.99 8.74 10.17
N LYS A 34 -28.20 9.05 10.68
CA LYS A 34 -29.46 8.89 9.96
C LYS A 34 -29.53 9.78 8.71
N LEU A 35 -28.93 10.97 8.78
CA LEU A 35 -28.90 11.93 7.66
C LEU A 35 -28.22 11.34 6.40
N TYR A 36 -27.21 10.47 6.57
CA TYR A 36 -26.57 9.81 5.41
C TYR A 36 -27.57 8.99 4.59
N LYS A 37 -28.53 8.33 5.24
CA LYS A 37 -29.58 7.57 4.58
C LYS A 37 -30.66 8.51 4.01
N GLU A 38 -31.07 9.50 4.77
CA GLU A 38 -32.07 10.50 4.36
C GLU A 38 -31.65 11.23 3.09
N TYR A 39 -30.40 11.68 3.02
CA TYR A 39 -29.83 12.37 1.87
C TYR A 39 -29.28 11.40 0.80
N ASN A 40 -29.45 10.10 0.94
CA ASN A 40 -28.92 9.07 0.04
C ASN A 40 -27.41 9.23 -0.25
N VAL A 41 -26.63 9.56 0.79
CA VAL A 41 -25.19 9.78 0.65
C VAL A 41 -24.46 8.46 0.45
N LYS A 42 -23.71 8.36 -0.64
CA LYS A 42 -22.86 7.19 -0.94
C LYS A 42 -21.58 7.26 -0.10
N ARG A 43 -21.68 6.87 1.16
CA ARG A 43 -20.60 7.00 2.13
C ARG A 43 -19.40 6.13 1.74
N GLY A 44 -18.22 6.74 1.65
CA GLY A 44 -17.02 6.08 1.13
C GLY A 44 -17.10 5.77 -0.38
N LEU A 45 -17.95 6.49 -1.13
CA LEU A 45 -18.24 6.27 -2.56
C LEU A 45 -18.70 4.83 -2.85
N ARG A 46 -19.56 4.30 -1.94
CA ARG A 46 -20.18 2.97 -2.11
C ARG A 46 -21.69 3.04 -1.92
N ASP A 47 -22.40 2.24 -2.69
CA ASP A 47 -23.82 1.98 -2.52
C ASP A 47 -24.09 1.10 -1.29
N GLU A 48 -25.34 0.99 -0.86
CA GLU A 48 -25.73 0.14 0.28
C GLU A 48 -25.42 -1.35 0.05
N ASP A 49 -25.42 -1.81 -1.18
CA ASP A 49 -25.05 -3.16 -1.61
C ASP A 49 -23.53 -3.38 -1.67
N GLY A 50 -22.71 -2.35 -1.40
CA GLY A 50 -21.26 -2.40 -1.41
C GLY A 50 -20.62 -2.10 -2.78
N ARG A 51 -21.38 -1.86 -3.84
CA ARG A 51 -20.83 -1.44 -5.14
C ARG A 51 -20.15 -0.07 -5.03
N GLY A 52 -19.00 0.07 -5.68
CA GLY A 52 -18.34 1.36 -5.83
C GLY A 52 -19.15 2.26 -6.76
N VAL A 53 -19.23 3.55 -6.43
CA VAL A 53 -19.78 4.57 -7.34
C VAL A 53 -18.84 4.70 -8.54
N LEU A 54 -19.39 4.62 -9.76
CA LEU A 54 -18.60 4.81 -10.98
C LEU A 54 -18.22 6.29 -11.12
N THR A 55 -16.92 6.58 -10.94
CA THR A 55 -16.40 7.95 -10.93
C THR A 55 -15.49 8.27 -12.10
N GLY A 56 -15.04 7.27 -12.86
CA GLY A 56 -14.14 7.46 -14.00
C GLY A 56 -14.00 6.20 -14.85
N LEU A 57 -13.27 6.34 -15.94
CA LEU A 57 -12.88 5.25 -16.83
C LEU A 57 -11.36 5.12 -16.82
N THR A 58 -10.84 3.89 -16.94
CA THR A 58 -9.42 3.62 -17.03
C THR A 58 -9.13 2.46 -17.98
N ARG A 59 -7.96 2.49 -18.59
CA ARG A 59 -7.38 1.37 -19.34
C ARG A 59 -6.24 0.69 -18.57
N VAL A 60 -5.83 1.23 -17.41
CA VAL A 60 -4.63 0.79 -16.69
C VAL A 60 -4.86 -0.53 -15.97
N GLY A 61 -5.91 -0.62 -15.16
CA GLY A 61 -6.18 -1.81 -14.38
C GLY A 61 -7.66 -2.03 -14.11
N GLU A 62 -8.04 -3.29 -14.01
CA GLU A 62 -9.41 -3.72 -13.72
C GLU A 62 -9.43 -4.76 -12.60
N ILE A 63 -10.40 -4.61 -11.71
CA ILE A 63 -10.69 -5.58 -10.66
C ILE A 63 -12.10 -6.12 -10.90
N GLN A 64 -12.23 -7.44 -10.98
CA GLN A 64 -13.51 -8.13 -11.03
C GLN A 64 -13.64 -9.04 -9.82
N SER A 65 -14.79 -9.03 -9.15
CA SER A 65 -15.07 -9.86 -7.98
C SER A 65 -16.53 -10.24 -7.83
N TYR A 66 -17.37 -9.73 -8.73
CA TYR A 66 -18.79 -10.04 -8.79
C TYR A 66 -19.30 -9.87 -10.22
N SER A 67 -20.41 -10.52 -10.53
CA SER A 67 -21.25 -10.23 -11.71
C SER A 67 -22.58 -9.64 -11.26
N VAL A 68 -23.23 -8.92 -12.18
CA VAL A 68 -24.59 -8.40 -11.99
C VAL A 68 -25.53 -9.21 -12.89
N THR A 69 -26.50 -9.87 -12.30
CA THR A 69 -27.52 -10.63 -13.04
C THR A 69 -28.68 -9.74 -13.48
N GLU A 70 -29.56 -10.23 -14.38
CA GLU A 70 -30.83 -9.61 -14.71
C GLU A 70 -31.65 -9.41 -13.41
N GLY A 71 -31.95 -8.15 -13.07
CA GLY A 71 -32.57 -7.77 -11.79
C GLY A 71 -31.60 -7.12 -10.78
N GLU A 72 -30.41 -6.74 -11.21
CA GLU A 72 -29.40 -6.01 -10.43
C GLU A 72 -28.86 -6.75 -9.18
N HIS A 73 -29.01 -8.06 -9.10
CA HIS A 73 -28.44 -8.84 -8.00
C HIS A 73 -26.95 -9.07 -8.19
N ILE A 74 -26.17 -8.80 -7.14
CA ILE A 74 -24.74 -9.06 -7.09
C ILE A 74 -24.50 -10.54 -6.79
N VAL A 75 -23.73 -11.21 -7.65
CA VAL A 75 -23.27 -12.58 -7.45
C VAL A 75 -21.76 -12.57 -7.27
N PRO A 76 -21.24 -12.97 -6.09
CA PRO A 76 -19.79 -13.06 -5.85
C PRO A 76 -19.14 -14.02 -6.86
N GLN A 77 -18.03 -13.57 -7.43
CA GLN A 77 -17.18 -14.37 -8.33
C GLN A 77 -15.76 -14.50 -7.78
N ASP A 78 -14.98 -15.38 -8.38
CA ASP A 78 -13.55 -15.43 -8.12
C ASP A 78 -12.92 -14.09 -8.51
N GLY A 79 -12.02 -13.61 -7.66
CA GLY A 79 -11.35 -12.36 -7.89
C GLY A 79 -10.43 -12.40 -9.11
N MET A 80 -10.47 -11.35 -9.90
CA MET A 80 -9.58 -11.16 -11.05
C MET A 80 -8.93 -9.79 -10.95
N LEU A 81 -7.66 -9.71 -11.30
CA LEU A 81 -6.89 -8.47 -11.41
C LEU A 81 -6.21 -8.44 -12.76
N TYR A 82 -6.60 -7.47 -13.58
CA TYR A 82 -6.03 -7.28 -14.91
C TYR A 82 -5.19 -6.01 -14.95
N TYR A 83 -4.02 -6.11 -15.56
CA TYR A 83 -3.18 -4.98 -15.94
C TYR A 83 -3.23 -4.83 -17.45
N ARG A 84 -3.79 -3.72 -17.94
CA ARG A 84 -4.00 -3.50 -19.37
C ARG A 84 -4.70 -4.69 -20.07
N GLY A 85 -5.63 -5.35 -19.38
CA GLY A 85 -6.37 -6.51 -19.90
C GLY A 85 -5.68 -7.86 -19.76
N ILE A 86 -4.46 -7.93 -19.22
CA ILE A 86 -3.74 -9.17 -18.95
C ILE A 86 -3.90 -9.54 -17.48
N ASP A 87 -4.31 -10.78 -17.20
CA ASP A 87 -4.42 -11.30 -15.83
C ASP A 87 -3.06 -11.29 -15.13
N CYS A 88 -3.02 -10.80 -13.89
CA CYS A 88 -1.78 -10.74 -13.12
C CYS A 88 -1.14 -12.14 -12.90
N ARG A 89 -1.96 -13.21 -12.86
CA ARG A 89 -1.48 -14.60 -12.79
C ARG A 89 -0.70 -15.00 -14.05
N GLU A 90 -1.20 -14.59 -15.22
CA GLU A 90 -0.52 -14.85 -16.50
C GLU A 90 0.79 -14.05 -16.62
N LEU A 91 0.83 -12.83 -16.10
CA LEU A 91 2.06 -12.03 -16.04
C LEU A 91 3.15 -12.72 -15.22
N VAL A 92 2.79 -13.19 -14.01
CA VAL A 92 3.72 -13.90 -13.14
C VAL A 92 4.19 -15.21 -13.77
N LYS A 93 3.25 -16.01 -14.31
CA LYS A 93 3.56 -17.28 -14.98
C LYS A 93 4.42 -17.06 -16.25
N GLY A 94 4.06 -16.10 -17.08
CA GLY A 94 4.79 -15.79 -18.32
C GLY A 94 6.19 -15.22 -18.08
N SER A 95 6.47 -14.70 -16.89
CA SER A 95 7.79 -14.20 -16.51
C SER A 95 8.62 -15.20 -15.68
N GLU A 96 8.16 -16.45 -15.53
CA GLU A 96 8.88 -17.47 -14.79
C GLU A 96 10.28 -17.73 -15.38
N GLY A 97 11.28 -17.83 -14.50
CA GLY A 97 12.69 -17.99 -14.89
C GLY A 97 13.35 -16.76 -15.51
N ARG A 98 12.64 -15.63 -15.63
CA ARG A 98 13.20 -14.38 -16.19
C ARG A 98 13.44 -13.34 -15.09
N ARG A 99 14.43 -12.49 -15.30
CA ARG A 99 14.71 -11.28 -14.49
C ARG A 99 13.91 -10.10 -15.07
N PHE A 100 13.75 -9.05 -14.28
CA PHE A 100 13.10 -7.80 -14.68
C PHE A 100 11.59 -7.94 -14.97
N ALA A 101 10.91 -8.86 -14.27
CA ALA A 101 9.49 -9.08 -14.51
C ALA A 101 8.61 -7.94 -13.94
N PHE A 102 9.05 -7.28 -12.88
CA PHE A 102 8.41 -6.05 -12.40
C PHE A 102 8.59 -4.90 -13.39
N GLU A 103 9.78 -4.74 -13.98
CA GLU A 103 10.03 -3.71 -15.00
C GLU A 103 9.20 -3.97 -16.27
N GLU A 104 9.04 -5.23 -16.69
CA GLU A 104 8.13 -5.61 -17.78
C GLU A 104 6.68 -5.23 -17.46
N THR A 105 6.23 -5.48 -16.22
CA THR A 105 4.88 -5.11 -15.74
C THR A 105 4.71 -3.59 -15.67
N ALA A 106 5.71 -2.86 -15.21
CA ALA A 106 5.70 -1.41 -15.19
C ALA A 106 5.63 -0.81 -16.61
N TYR A 107 6.36 -1.40 -17.55
CA TYR A 107 6.27 -1.05 -18.97
C TYR A 107 4.85 -1.27 -19.51
N LEU A 108 4.26 -2.44 -19.26
CA LEU A 108 2.89 -2.75 -19.65
C LEU A 108 1.89 -1.72 -19.09
N LEU A 109 1.96 -1.39 -17.80
CA LEU A 109 1.06 -0.42 -17.17
C LEU A 109 1.18 0.97 -17.80
N LEU A 110 2.41 1.43 -18.09
CA LEU A 110 2.67 2.74 -18.66
C LEU A 110 2.26 2.84 -20.14
N PHE A 111 2.63 1.84 -20.94
CA PHE A 111 2.55 1.94 -22.40
C PHE A 111 1.40 1.12 -23.03
N GLY A 112 0.77 0.24 -22.24
CA GLY A 112 -0.43 -0.48 -22.69
C GLY A 112 -0.19 -1.78 -23.43
N GLU A 113 1.07 -2.17 -23.66
CA GLU A 113 1.48 -3.41 -24.32
C GLU A 113 2.73 -4.01 -23.67
N LEU A 114 2.92 -5.31 -23.81
CA LEU A 114 4.14 -5.97 -23.34
C LEU A 114 5.33 -5.56 -24.23
N PRO A 115 6.52 -5.28 -23.60
CA PRO A 115 7.69 -4.92 -24.36
C PRO A 115 8.28 -6.09 -25.15
N THR A 116 8.86 -5.83 -26.29
CA THR A 116 9.85 -6.72 -26.89
C THR A 116 11.11 -6.76 -26.03
N ALA A 117 11.97 -7.76 -26.22
CA ALA A 117 13.23 -7.85 -25.47
C ALA A 117 14.08 -6.57 -25.56
N ALA A 118 14.18 -5.98 -26.77
CA ALA A 118 14.92 -4.75 -26.96
C ALA A 118 14.28 -3.53 -26.28
N GLN A 119 12.96 -3.46 -26.27
CA GLN A 119 12.22 -2.39 -25.55
C GLN A 119 12.39 -2.53 -24.05
N LEU A 120 12.31 -3.75 -23.49
CA LEU A 120 12.54 -4.00 -22.08
C LEU A 120 13.97 -3.62 -21.68
N GLU A 121 14.96 -4.02 -22.45
CA GLU A 121 16.36 -3.65 -22.21
C GLU A 121 16.55 -2.13 -22.19
N ALA A 122 16.05 -1.42 -23.21
CA ALA A 122 16.12 0.05 -23.26
C ALA A 122 15.40 0.71 -22.07
N PHE A 123 14.23 0.18 -21.66
CA PHE A 123 13.49 0.67 -20.51
C PHE A 123 14.26 0.46 -19.20
N CYS A 124 14.85 -0.72 -19.00
CA CYS A 124 15.67 -1.01 -17.82
C CYS A 124 16.92 -0.10 -17.78
N GLN A 125 17.57 0.15 -18.92
CA GLN A 125 18.69 1.09 -19.00
C GLN A 125 18.26 2.52 -18.65
N GLN A 126 17.09 2.95 -19.12
CA GLN A 126 16.55 4.27 -18.78
C GLN A 126 16.26 4.39 -17.27
N LEU A 127 15.62 3.38 -16.64
CA LEU A 127 15.40 3.36 -15.20
C LEU A 127 16.74 3.37 -14.44
N ALA A 128 17.71 2.57 -14.88
CA ALA A 128 19.03 2.51 -14.26
C ALA A 128 19.74 3.88 -14.26
N SER A 129 19.59 4.66 -15.34
CA SER A 129 20.17 6.01 -15.42
C SER A 129 19.62 7.00 -14.39
N TYR A 130 18.43 6.74 -13.84
CA TYR A 130 17.76 7.60 -12.86
C TYR A 130 17.89 7.14 -11.40
N ARG A 131 18.56 6.02 -11.12
CA ARG A 131 18.65 5.45 -9.76
C ARG A 131 19.49 6.26 -8.77
N THR A 132 20.21 7.29 -9.24
CA THR A 132 21.06 8.11 -8.37
C THR A 132 20.30 9.31 -7.84
N LEU A 133 20.25 9.48 -6.53
CA LEU A 133 19.71 10.67 -5.89
C LEU A 133 20.65 11.88 -6.10
N PRO A 134 20.15 13.13 -6.04
CA PRO A 134 20.97 14.33 -6.13
C PRO A 134 22.12 14.33 -5.10
N THR A 135 23.22 15.01 -5.43
CA THR A 135 24.41 15.13 -4.57
C THR A 135 24.02 15.59 -3.18
N ASN A 136 24.54 14.92 -2.16
CA ASN A 136 24.29 15.19 -0.74
C ASN A 136 22.84 15.00 -0.26
N PHE A 137 21.91 14.55 -1.09
CA PHE A 137 20.51 14.36 -0.76
C PHE A 137 20.30 13.47 0.48
N PHE A 138 21.05 12.38 0.56
CA PHE A 138 21.01 11.49 1.72
C PHE A 138 21.32 12.22 3.02
N ARG A 139 22.45 12.95 3.04
CA ARG A 139 22.92 13.70 4.22
C ARG A 139 21.98 14.85 4.59
N ASP A 140 21.55 15.63 3.60
CA ASP A 140 20.89 16.91 3.83
C ASP A 140 19.38 16.80 3.97
N VAL A 141 18.76 15.73 3.43
CA VAL A 141 17.31 15.50 3.44
C VAL A 141 16.93 14.30 4.29
N ILE A 142 17.51 13.12 4.01
CA ILE A 142 17.06 11.88 4.63
C ILE A 142 17.55 11.77 6.09
N MET A 143 18.82 12.06 6.35
CA MET A 143 19.41 11.95 7.69
C MET A 143 18.99 13.05 8.68
N LYS A 144 18.40 14.14 8.23
CA LYS A 144 18.11 15.31 9.09
C LYS A 144 17.15 15.02 10.23
N ALA A 145 16.11 14.22 10.00
CA ALA A 145 15.13 13.87 11.01
C ALA A 145 14.46 12.54 10.60
N PRO A 146 15.15 11.40 10.74
CA PRO A 146 14.64 10.11 10.29
C PRO A 146 13.66 9.54 11.34
N PRO A 147 12.33 9.60 11.09
CA PRO A 147 11.35 8.97 11.96
C PRO A 147 11.31 7.47 11.69
N ARG A 148 10.74 6.70 12.64
CA ARG A 148 10.42 5.29 12.42
C ARG A 148 9.45 5.09 11.22
N ASP A 149 8.55 6.05 10.98
CA ASP A 149 7.66 6.07 9.82
C ASP A 149 8.45 6.44 8.55
N LEU A 150 8.99 5.41 7.88
CA LEU A 150 9.79 5.58 6.66
C LEU A 150 8.96 6.18 5.50
N MET A 151 7.64 5.94 5.47
CA MET A 151 6.76 6.56 4.48
C MET A 151 6.78 8.07 4.58
N ASN A 152 6.89 8.63 5.80
CA ASN A 152 7.04 10.07 6.00
C ASN A 152 8.37 10.58 5.40
N THR A 153 9.47 9.86 5.65
CA THR A 153 10.78 10.21 5.07
C THR A 153 10.76 10.15 3.55
N MET A 154 10.15 9.11 2.97
CA MET A 154 10.01 8.98 1.51
C MET A 154 9.17 10.13 0.92
N GLN A 155 8.03 10.47 1.53
CA GLN A 155 7.20 11.60 1.08
C GLN A 155 7.95 12.92 1.08
N ARG A 156 8.66 13.22 2.18
CA ARG A 156 9.52 14.42 2.26
C ARG A 156 10.61 14.40 1.19
N GLY A 157 11.22 13.24 0.96
CA GLY A 157 12.19 13.03 -0.10
C GLY A 157 11.61 13.34 -1.47
N ILE A 158 10.44 12.80 -1.81
CA ILE A 158 9.76 13.06 -3.08
C ILE A 158 9.44 14.56 -3.25
N LEU A 159 8.84 15.19 -2.24
CA LEU A 159 8.54 16.61 -2.29
C LEU A 159 9.82 17.48 -2.39
N THR A 160 10.92 17.03 -1.82
CA THR A 160 12.20 17.75 -1.93
C THR A 160 12.85 17.56 -3.31
N LEU A 161 12.63 16.42 -4.01
CA LEU A 161 13.11 16.22 -5.38
C LEU A 161 12.55 17.27 -6.35
N PHE A 162 11.38 17.82 -6.08
CA PHE A 162 10.84 18.99 -6.79
C PHE A 162 11.85 20.14 -6.92
N CYS A 163 12.63 20.41 -5.86
CA CYS A 163 13.62 21.48 -5.84
C CYS A 163 14.87 21.23 -6.70
N TYR A 164 15.06 19.99 -7.15
CA TYR A 164 16.18 19.58 -8.00
C TYR A 164 15.77 19.39 -9.47
N ASP A 165 14.50 19.59 -9.80
CA ASP A 165 13.96 19.52 -11.16
C ASP A 165 13.87 20.93 -11.76
N ASP A 166 14.47 21.16 -12.93
CA ASP A 166 14.42 22.45 -13.64
C ASP A 166 13.00 22.76 -14.19
N LYS A 167 12.15 21.74 -14.34
CA LYS A 167 10.78 21.86 -14.87
C LYS A 167 9.75 21.16 -13.99
N PRO A 168 9.71 21.43 -12.67
CA PRO A 168 8.88 20.67 -11.76
C PRO A 168 7.37 20.83 -12.03
N ASN A 169 6.93 22.00 -12.47
CA ASN A 169 5.53 22.35 -12.72
C ASN A 169 5.06 22.11 -14.17
N ASP A 170 5.92 21.64 -15.05
CA ASP A 170 5.56 21.33 -16.42
C ASP A 170 4.83 19.97 -16.46
N ILE A 171 3.51 20.03 -16.75
CA ILE A 171 2.62 18.87 -16.84
C ILE A 171 2.46 18.33 -18.27
N GLY A 172 3.30 18.76 -19.21
CA GLY A 172 3.44 18.13 -20.52
C GLY A 172 3.77 16.63 -20.39
N LEU A 173 3.15 15.78 -21.19
CA LEU A 173 3.23 14.32 -21.02
C LEU A 173 4.66 13.79 -21.05
N GLU A 174 5.55 14.38 -21.90
CA GLU A 174 6.95 14.00 -21.97
C GLU A 174 7.68 14.27 -20.63
N ASN A 175 7.42 15.45 -20.03
CA ASN A 175 8.03 15.81 -18.75
C ASN A 175 7.47 14.97 -17.59
N VAL A 176 6.16 14.76 -17.58
CA VAL A 176 5.51 13.91 -16.56
C VAL A 176 6.00 12.46 -16.65
N LEU A 177 6.16 11.90 -17.85
CA LEU A 177 6.75 10.57 -18.05
C LEU A 177 8.18 10.52 -17.49
N ARG A 178 9.03 11.51 -17.82
CA ARG A 178 10.39 11.61 -17.26
C ARG A 178 10.36 11.60 -15.73
N GLN A 179 9.51 12.45 -15.11
CA GLN A 179 9.37 12.54 -13.66
C GLN A 179 8.89 11.22 -13.04
N CYS A 180 7.91 10.57 -13.66
CA CYS A 180 7.41 9.26 -13.22
C CYS A 180 8.51 8.19 -13.26
N LEU A 181 9.30 8.11 -14.32
CA LEU A 181 10.42 7.16 -14.44
C LEU A 181 11.52 7.45 -13.42
N GLN A 182 11.84 8.72 -13.17
CA GLN A 182 12.78 9.12 -12.13
C GLN A 182 12.29 8.71 -10.75
N LEU A 183 11.02 8.98 -10.41
CA LEU A 183 10.44 8.59 -9.12
C LEU A 183 10.38 7.06 -8.97
N MET A 184 10.00 6.33 -10.02
CA MET A 184 10.01 4.86 -10.02
C MET A 184 11.40 4.31 -9.70
N SER A 185 12.45 4.92 -10.27
CA SER A 185 13.83 4.51 -10.05
C SER A 185 14.38 4.92 -8.69
N ASN A 186 13.92 6.05 -8.14
CA ASN A 186 14.41 6.60 -6.88
C ASN A 186 13.68 6.05 -5.64
N MET A 187 12.43 5.57 -5.77
CA MET A 187 11.65 5.10 -4.62
C MET A 187 12.30 3.92 -3.87
N PRO A 188 12.88 2.89 -4.53
CA PRO A 188 13.62 1.84 -3.82
C PRO A 188 14.80 2.40 -3.02
N VAL A 189 15.53 3.36 -3.59
CA VAL A 189 16.69 4.00 -2.95
C VAL A 189 16.24 4.83 -1.75
N LEU A 190 15.17 5.62 -1.90
CA LEU A 190 14.59 6.40 -0.81
C LEU A 190 14.12 5.52 0.34
N ALA A 191 13.48 4.38 0.06
CA ALA A 191 13.01 3.44 1.07
C ALA A 191 14.17 2.87 1.88
N ILE A 192 15.20 2.33 1.22
CA ILE A 192 16.36 1.73 1.88
C ILE A 192 17.18 2.79 2.63
N TYR A 193 17.42 3.95 2.02
CA TYR A 193 18.19 5.01 2.66
C TYR A 193 17.44 5.61 3.85
N ALA A 194 16.12 5.71 3.79
CA ALA A 194 15.30 6.11 4.94
C ALA A 194 15.43 5.10 6.09
N TYR A 195 15.42 3.80 5.79
CA TYR A 195 15.61 2.75 6.78
C TYR A 195 17.01 2.81 7.41
N GLN A 196 18.06 2.94 6.62
CA GLN A 196 19.42 3.03 7.12
C GLN A 196 19.65 4.30 7.98
N ALA A 197 19.08 5.42 7.58
CA ALA A 197 19.15 6.65 8.37
C ALA A 197 18.42 6.52 9.72
N TRP A 198 17.25 5.85 9.71
CA TRP A 198 16.52 5.58 10.96
C TRP A 198 17.30 4.63 11.88
N ARG A 199 17.82 3.50 11.38
CA ARG A 199 18.69 2.59 12.15
C ARG A 199 19.88 3.31 12.78
N PHE A 200 20.57 4.10 11.98
CA PHE A 200 21.69 4.91 12.45
C PHE A 200 21.28 5.88 13.58
N SER A 201 20.09 6.47 13.49
CA SER A 201 19.56 7.32 14.56
C SER A 201 19.24 6.56 15.85
N GLN A 202 19.07 5.23 15.79
CA GLN A 202 18.90 4.35 16.95
C GLN A 202 20.23 3.86 17.53
N GLY A 203 21.38 4.26 16.95
CA GLY A 203 22.71 3.90 17.41
C GLY A 203 23.31 2.67 16.71
N GLU A 204 22.67 2.18 15.64
CA GLU A 204 23.22 1.09 14.84
C GLU A 204 24.24 1.60 13.81
N SER A 205 25.07 0.69 13.27
CA SER A 205 26.04 1.03 12.23
C SER A 205 25.37 1.48 10.95
N LEU A 206 25.94 2.50 10.32
CA LEU A 206 25.49 2.99 9.01
C LEU A 206 26.28 2.31 7.89
N PHE A 207 25.59 1.68 6.98
CA PHE A 207 26.15 1.29 5.69
C PHE A 207 25.22 1.75 4.56
N ILE A 208 25.80 2.14 3.43
CA ILE A 208 25.08 2.62 2.26
C ILE A 208 25.62 1.92 1.03
N HIS A 209 24.77 1.15 0.37
CA HIS A 209 25.09 0.50 -0.88
C HIS A 209 24.41 1.25 -2.03
N VAL A 210 25.22 1.65 -3.00
CA VAL A 210 24.73 2.32 -4.22
C VAL A 210 24.07 1.27 -5.14
N PRO A 211 22.90 1.54 -5.73
CA PRO A 211 22.25 0.62 -6.64
C PRO A 211 23.15 0.33 -7.86
N LYS A 212 23.07 -0.88 -8.40
CA LYS A 212 23.81 -1.31 -9.60
C LYS A 212 22.91 -1.20 -10.83
N PRO A 213 23.42 -0.68 -11.95
CA PRO A 213 22.63 -0.50 -13.18
C PRO A 213 22.12 -1.83 -13.77
N GLU A 214 22.92 -2.89 -13.71
CA GLU A 214 22.65 -4.21 -14.26
C GLU A 214 21.66 -5.07 -13.47
N LEU A 215 21.26 -4.62 -12.28
CA LEU A 215 20.34 -5.35 -11.41
C LEU A 215 18.91 -4.84 -11.55
N SER A 216 17.93 -5.74 -11.36
CA SER A 216 16.51 -5.39 -11.31
C SER A 216 16.19 -4.56 -10.03
N THR A 217 14.98 -4.04 -9.94
CA THR A 217 14.49 -3.34 -8.76
C THR A 217 14.49 -4.25 -7.53
N ALA A 218 14.02 -5.50 -7.67
CA ALA A 218 14.01 -6.47 -6.57
C ALA A 218 15.41 -6.82 -6.10
N GLU A 219 16.33 -7.11 -7.03
CA GLU A 219 17.72 -7.43 -6.72
C GLU A 219 18.43 -6.26 -6.03
N ASN A 220 18.28 -5.05 -6.55
CA ASN A 220 18.85 -3.85 -5.93
C ASN A 220 18.27 -3.59 -4.54
N PHE A 221 16.97 -3.82 -4.33
CA PHE A 221 16.32 -3.63 -3.04
C PHE A 221 16.95 -4.54 -1.97
N LEU A 222 17.06 -5.86 -2.24
CA LEU A 222 17.68 -6.82 -1.34
C LEU A 222 19.16 -6.51 -1.11
N ARG A 223 19.90 -6.24 -2.19
CA ARG A 223 21.32 -5.91 -2.14
C ARG A 223 21.61 -4.66 -1.31
N MET A 224 20.83 -3.61 -1.47
CA MET A 224 21.01 -2.36 -0.73
C MET A 224 20.60 -2.48 0.73
N LEU A 225 19.65 -3.37 1.05
CA LEU A 225 19.18 -3.59 2.42
C LEU A 225 20.20 -4.32 3.27
N ARG A 226 20.91 -5.30 2.71
CA ARG A 226 21.78 -6.22 3.45
C ARG A 226 23.21 -5.73 3.48
N GLU A 227 23.87 -5.84 4.64
CA GLU A 227 25.25 -5.38 4.85
C GLU A 227 26.24 -6.08 3.91
N ASP A 228 26.08 -7.39 3.72
CA ASP A 228 26.89 -8.24 2.85
C ASP A 228 26.49 -8.20 1.37
N CYS A 229 25.42 -7.48 1.02
CA CYS A 229 24.86 -7.40 -0.32
C CYS A 229 24.38 -8.76 -0.90
N SER A 230 24.24 -9.80 -0.09
CA SER A 230 23.90 -11.15 -0.55
C SER A 230 22.38 -11.35 -0.70
N TYR A 231 21.99 -12.18 -1.66
CA TYR A 231 20.61 -12.67 -1.84
C TYR A 231 20.64 -13.92 -2.73
N THR A 232 19.60 -14.78 -2.62
CA THR A 232 19.43 -15.92 -3.52
C THR A 232 18.55 -15.55 -4.70
N ASP A 233 18.62 -16.35 -5.78
CA ASP A 233 17.74 -16.16 -6.95
C ASP A 233 16.27 -16.31 -6.57
N LEU A 234 15.94 -17.24 -5.63
CA LEU A 234 14.58 -17.41 -5.15
C LEU A 234 14.10 -16.19 -4.36
N GLU A 235 14.93 -15.60 -3.52
CA GLU A 235 14.60 -14.37 -2.78
C GLU A 235 14.33 -13.21 -3.75
N ALA A 236 15.22 -13.00 -4.72
CA ALA A 236 15.05 -11.93 -5.71
C ALA A 236 13.78 -12.14 -6.55
N ARG A 237 13.52 -13.39 -7.00
CA ARG A 237 12.33 -13.73 -7.75
C ARG A 237 11.05 -13.55 -6.93
N THR A 238 11.06 -13.97 -5.67
CA THR A 238 9.90 -13.83 -4.77
C THR A 238 9.57 -12.35 -4.54
N LEU A 239 10.58 -11.51 -4.34
CA LEU A 239 10.39 -10.07 -4.20
C LEU A 239 9.89 -9.43 -5.50
N ASP A 240 10.42 -9.86 -6.65
CA ASP A 240 9.99 -9.39 -7.97
C ASP A 240 8.50 -9.67 -8.21
N VAL A 241 8.04 -10.88 -7.88
CA VAL A 241 6.62 -11.26 -7.92
C VAL A 241 5.79 -10.41 -6.94
N ALA A 242 6.27 -10.16 -5.73
CA ALA A 242 5.59 -9.28 -4.80
C ALA A 242 5.39 -7.87 -5.39
N LEU A 243 6.39 -7.32 -6.05
CA LEU A 243 6.31 -6.03 -6.74
C LEU A 243 5.26 -6.06 -7.87
N ILE A 244 5.21 -7.12 -8.69
CA ILE A 244 4.19 -7.29 -9.74
C ILE A 244 2.78 -7.25 -9.13
N LEU A 245 2.53 -8.05 -8.08
CA LEU A 245 1.20 -8.18 -7.48
C LEU A 245 0.71 -6.91 -6.77
N HIS A 246 1.63 -6.01 -6.43
CA HIS A 246 1.31 -4.73 -5.81
C HIS A 246 1.36 -3.54 -6.77
N ALA A 247 1.76 -3.74 -8.04
CA ALA A 247 2.02 -2.66 -9.00
C ALA A 247 0.79 -1.79 -9.28
N ASP A 248 -0.41 -2.38 -9.34
CA ASP A 248 -1.67 -1.64 -9.43
C ASP A 248 -2.82 -2.37 -8.71
N ASN A 249 -3.91 -1.67 -8.47
CA ASN A 249 -5.15 -2.24 -7.91
C ASN A 249 -6.38 -1.40 -8.35
N GLY A 250 -6.36 -0.94 -9.59
CA GLY A 250 -7.43 -0.18 -10.25
C GLY A 250 -7.57 1.28 -9.80
N GLY A 251 -8.23 2.07 -10.62
CA GLY A 251 -8.40 3.52 -10.43
C GLY A 251 -9.19 3.92 -9.18
N GLY A 252 -10.07 3.04 -8.67
CA GLY A 252 -10.85 3.25 -7.45
C GLY A 252 -10.12 2.91 -6.15
N ASN A 253 -8.89 2.39 -6.19
CA ASN A 253 -8.06 2.20 -5.02
C ASN A 253 -7.80 3.55 -4.32
N ASN A 254 -7.87 3.61 -2.99
CA ASN A 254 -7.84 4.88 -2.27
C ASN A 254 -6.64 5.77 -2.61
N SER A 255 -5.44 5.22 -2.71
CA SER A 255 -4.25 5.99 -3.08
C SER A 255 -4.24 6.37 -4.57
N THR A 256 -4.72 5.50 -5.44
CA THR A 256 -4.85 5.78 -6.87
C THR A 256 -5.92 6.85 -7.12
N PHE A 257 -7.06 6.77 -6.43
CA PHE A 257 -8.11 7.78 -6.52
C PHE A 257 -7.65 9.14 -5.98
N THR A 258 -6.88 9.14 -4.88
CA THR A 258 -6.22 10.35 -4.38
C THR A 258 -5.30 10.96 -5.44
N ASN A 259 -4.53 10.14 -6.14
CA ASN A 259 -3.69 10.58 -7.25
C ASN A 259 -4.52 11.20 -8.40
N HIS A 260 -5.64 10.58 -8.79
CA HIS A 260 -6.58 11.15 -9.76
C HIS A 260 -7.10 12.53 -9.32
N VAL A 261 -7.60 12.63 -8.07
CA VAL A 261 -8.14 13.87 -7.51
C VAL A 261 -7.09 14.98 -7.57
N VAL A 262 -5.88 14.71 -7.11
CA VAL A 262 -4.80 15.71 -7.06
C VAL A 262 -4.29 16.04 -8.46
N THR A 263 -4.15 15.04 -9.33
CA THR A 263 -3.77 15.24 -10.75
C THR A 263 -4.78 16.10 -11.50
N SER A 264 -6.08 15.91 -11.26
CA SER A 264 -7.15 16.68 -11.91
C SER A 264 -7.09 18.20 -11.62
N SER A 265 -6.37 18.60 -10.57
CA SER A 265 -6.14 20.01 -10.27
C SER A 265 -5.04 20.66 -11.12
N GLY A 266 -4.30 19.89 -11.92
CA GLY A 266 -3.17 20.36 -12.71
C GLY A 266 -1.89 20.55 -11.93
N THR A 267 -1.74 19.95 -10.74
CA THR A 267 -0.53 20.04 -9.92
C THR A 267 0.63 19.22 -10.49
N ASP A 268 1.83 19.46 -9.96
CA ASP A 268 3.07 18.78 -10.31
C ASP A 268 3.05 17.27 -9.94
N THR A 269 3.97 16.51 -10.51
CA THR A 269 4.08 15.04 -10.30
C THR A 269 4.50 14.68 -8.89
N TYR A 270 5.40 15.44 -8.29
CA TYR A 270 5.92 15.18 -6.94
C TYR A 270 4.81 15.30 -5.90
N SER A 271 4.00 16.34 -6.00
CA SER A 271 2.83 16.56 -5.13
C SER A 271 1.77 15.47 -5.30
N ALA A 272 1.46 15.06 -6.53
CA ALA A 272 0.48 14.02 -6.80
C ALA A 272 0.90 12.66 -6.24
N ILE A 273 2.15 12.26 -6.46
CA ILE A 273 2.70 10.99 -5.93
C ILE A 273 2.84 11.05 -4.41
N ALA A 274 3.28 12.17 -3.82
CA ALA A 274 3.35 12.32 -2.38
C ALA A 274 1.95 12.22 -1.73
N ALA A 275 0.90 12.76 -2.36
CA ALA A 275 -0.49 12.61 -1.89
C ALA A 275 -0.98 11.15 -1.96
N ALA A 276 -0.67 10.44 -3.04
CA ALA A 276 -0.97 9.00 -3.15
C ALA A 276 -0.27 8.19 -2.04
N MET A 277 1.00 8.50 -1.75
CA MET A 277 1.73 7.90 -0.64
C MET A 277 1.12 8.24 0.73
N ALA A 278 0.64 9.47 0.93
CA ALA A 278 -0.05 9.88 2.17
C ALA A 278 -1.31 9.04 2.41
N SER A 279 -2.06 8.75 1.35
CA SER A 279 -3.19 7.83 1.40
C SER A 279 -2.76 6.39 1.72
N LEU A 280 -1.71 5.89 1.05
CA LEU A 280 -1.25 4.51 1.22
C LEU A 280 -0.74 4.24 2.65
N LYS A 281 -0.02 5.19 3.27
CA LYS A 281 0.52 5.00 4.63
C LYS A 281 -0.55 4.86 5.71
N GLY A 282 -1.79 5.21 5.44
CA GLY A 282 -2.88 5.12 6.40
C GLY A 282 -3.13 3.68 6.88
N PRO A 283 -3.39 3.45 8.19
CA PRO A 283 -3.51 2.11 8.75
C PRO A 283 -4.69 1.30 8.20
N ARG A 284 -5.66 1.97 7.56
CA ARG A 284 -6.80 1.32 6.90
C ARG A 284 -6.52 0.98 5.42
N HIS A 285 -5.34 1.32 4.91
CA HIS A 285 -4.94 1.05 3.52
C HIS A 285 -3.67 0.19 3.49
N GLY A 286 -2.48 0.76 3.54
CA GLY A 286 -1.22 0.00 3.46
C GLY A 286 -0.73 -0.59 4.78
N GLY A 287 -1.43 -0.36 5.89
CA GLY A 287 -1.05 -0.88 7.22
C GLY A 287 -1.59 -2.26 7.58
N ALA A 288 -2.38 -2.90 6.70
CA ALA A 288 -3.02 -4.19 6.99
C ALA A 288 -2.01 -5.31 7.23
N ASN A 289 -0.94 -5.35 6.44
CA ASN A 289 0.14 -6.33 6.57
C ASN A 289 0.78 -6.34 7.97
N ASN A 290 1.14 -5.18 8.51
CA ASN A 290 1.72 -5.08 9.85
C ASN A 290 0.77 -5.57 10.95
N LYS A 291 -0.55 -5.43 10.75
CA LYS A 291 -1.56 -5.97 11.66
C LYS A 291 -1.64 -7.48 11.61
N VAL A 292 -1.55 -8.07 10.43
CA VAL A 292 -1.47 -9.54 10.27
C VAL A 292 -0.24 -10.07 10.98
N MET A 293 0.93 -9.46 10.78
CA MET A 293 2.16 -9.89 11.42
C MET A 293 2.09 -9.83 12.95
N ALA A 294 1.58 -8.71 13.50
CA ALA A 294 1.41 -8.58 14.95
C ALA A 294 0.41 -9.62 15.50
N MET A 295 -0.65 -9.93 14.77
CA MET A 295 -1.61 -10.97 15.12
C MET A 295 -0.96 -12.36 15.10
N MET A 296 -0.20 -12.68 14.06
CA MET A 296 0.46 -13.98 13.95
C MET A 296 1.55 -14.16 15.01
N ASP A 297 2.31 -13.10 15.36
CA ASP A 297 3.27 -13.13 16.46
C ASP A 297 2.55 -13.44 17.80
N ASP A 298 1.44 -12.77 18.06
CA ASP A 298 0.62 -12.99 19.26
C ASP A 298 0.02 -14.42 19.31
N ILE A 299 -0.42 -14.96 18.15
CA ILE A 299 -0.89 -16.35 18.04
C ILE A 299 0.26 -17.32 18.35
N LYS A 300 1.45 -17.12 17.79
CA LYS A 300 2.63 -17.96 18.02
C LYS A 300 3.01 -18.02 19.51
N GLU A 301 2.87 -16.91 20.23
CA GLU A 301 3.20 -16.81 21.65
C GLU A 301 2.13 -17.46 22.55
N ASN A 302 0.88 -17.44 22.16
CA ASN A 302 -0.25 -17.79 23.03
C ASN A 302 -0.94 -19.12 22.70
N VAL A 303 -0.69 -19.71 21.53
CA VAL A 303 -1.22 -21.04 21.14
C VAL A 303 -0.17 -22.11 21.47
N ALA A 304 -0.51 -23.00 22.38
CA ALA A 304 0.44 -24.00 22.90
C ALA A 304 0.81 -25.09 21.89
N ASN A 305 -0.11 -25.45 20.98
CA ASN A 305 0.11 -26.45 19.96
C ASN A 305 -0.47 -25.95 18.62
N TRP A 306 0.42 -25.66 17.68
CA TRP A 306 0.08 -25.10 16.36
C TRP A 306 -0.57 -26.11 15.41
N ASP A 307 -0.32 -27.41 15.63
CA ASP A 307 -0.87 -28.50 14.84
C ASP A 307 -2.28 -28.91 15.30
N ASP A 308 -2.67 -28.51 16.51
CA ASP A 308 -4.00 -28.78 17.06
C ASP A 308 -4.99 -27.68 16.62
N GLU A 309 -5.85 -28.04 15.67
CA GLU A 309 -6.91 -27.16 15.18
C GLU A 309 -7.83 -26.64 16.30
N GLY A 310 -8.03 -27.40 17.38
CA GLY A 310 -8.82 -27.00 18.54
C GLY A 310 -8.16 -25.87 19.32
N CYS A 311 -6.86 -25.95 19.59
CA CYS A 311 -6.10 -24.91 20.26
C CYS A 311 -6.11 -23.60 19.45
N VAL A 312 -5.97 -23.68 18.14
CA VAL A 312 -6.03 -22.52 17.24
C VAL A 312 -7.45 -21.93 17.23
N ALA A 313 -8.50 -22.78 17.13
CA ALA A 313 -9.90 -22.35 17.11
C ALA A 313 -10.30 -21.62 18.40
N ASP A 314 -9.89 -22.14 19.55
CA ASP A 314 -10.16 -21.52 20.86
C ASP A 314 -9.53 -20.14 20.94
N TYR A 315 -8.28 -19.98 20.50
CA TYR A 315 -7.62 -18.69 20.55
C TYR A 315 -8.26 -17.68 19.59
N LEU A 316 -8.55 -18.07 18.32
CA LEU A 316 -9.24 -17.23 17.36
C LEU A 316 -10.64 -16.82 17.85
N THR A 317 -11.34 -17.71 18.54
CA THR A 317 -12.65 -17.41 19.15
C THR A 317 -12.52 -16.33 20.25
N ARG A 318 -11.50 -16.41 21.10
CA ARG A 318 -11.21 -15.36 22.09
C ARG A 318 -10.89 -14.01 21.43
N MET A 319 -10.15 -14.02 20.33
CA MET A 319 -9.88 -12.80 19.55
C MET A 319 -11.19 -12.18 19.03
N LEU A 320 -12.07 -13.00 18.43
CA LEU A 320 -13.36 -12.54 17.92
C LEU A 320 -14.29 -12.03 19.02
N ASN A 321 -14.15 -12.54 20.23
CA ASN A 321 -14.89 -12.09 21.42
C ASN A 321 -14.27 -10.86 22.11
N LYS A 322 -13.19 -10.31 21.56
CA LYS A 322 -12.44 -9.17 22.11
C LYS A 322 -11.73 -9.47 23.43
N GLU A 323 -11.34 -10.70 23.65
CA GLU A 323 -10.70 -11.19 24.87
C GLU A 323 -9.19 -11.40 24.70
N ALA A 324 -8.68 -11.44 23.45
CA ALA A 324 -7.29 -11.67 23.13
C ALA A 324 -6.77 -10.66 22.10
N PHE A 325 -5.46 -10.63 21.90
CA PHE A 325 -4.72 -9.74 21.01
C PHE A 325 -5.06 -8.26 21.25
N ASP A 326 -5.45 -7.51 20.22
CA ASP A 326 -5.74 -6.08 20.28
C ASP A 326 -7.21 -5.76 20.67
N ARG A 327 -7.98 -6.78 21.00
CA ARG A 327 -9.40 -6.69 21.40
C ARG A 327 -10.32 -5.98 20.42
N SER A 328 -9.93 -5.94 19.15
CA SER A 328 -10.74 -5.37 18.07
C SER A 328 -11.93 -6.28 17.69
N GLY A 329 -11.81 -7.58 17.93
CA GLY A 329 -12.75 -8.60 17.45
C GLY A 329 -12.56 -8.93 15.97
N LEU A 330 -11.36 -8.74 15.44
CA LEU A 330 -11.01 -8.98 14.04
C LEU A 330 -9.93 -10.08 13.91
N ILE A 331 -10.02 -10.88 12.86
CA ILE A 331 -8.91 -11.70 12.35
C ILE A 331 -8.40 -11.01 11.11
N TYR A 332 -7.22 -10.41 11.21
CA TYR A 332 -6.65 -9.61 10.14
C TYR A 332 -6.21 -10.49 8.97
N GLY A 333 -6.28 -9.98 7.75
CA GLY A 333 -5.92 -10.70 6.53
C GLY A 333 -7.04 -11.59 5.98
N LEU A 334 -8.16 -11.76 6.69
CA LEU A 334 -9.34 -12.47 6.23
C LEU A 334 -10.46 -11.48 5.87
N GLY A 335 -10.97 -11.61 4.63
CA GLY A 335 -11.90 -10.66 4.03
C GLY A 335 -11.21 -9.55 3.26
N HIS A 336 -11.90 -8.97 2.30
CA HIS A 336 -11.43 -7.86 1.47
C HIS A 336 -12.61 -6.95 1.11
N ALA A 337 -12.33 -5.65 0.96
CA ALA A 337 -13.35 -4.66 0.61
C ALA A 337 -13.92 -4.87 -0.81
N VAL A 338 -13.18 -5.53 -1.70
CA VAL A 338 -13.54 -5.78 -3.10
C VAL A 338 -13.61 -7.28 -3.37
N TYR A 339 -12.53 -8.03 -3.16
CA TYR A 339 -12.49 -9.47 -3.40
C TYR A 339 -13.32 -10.22 -2.34
N THR A 340 -14.44 -10.81 -2.77
CA THR A 340 -15.34 -11.49 -1.84
C THR A 340 -15.04 -12.98 -1.70
N LYS A 341 -14.73 -13.68 -2.80
CA LYS A 341 -14.53 -15.14 -2.84
C LYS A 341 -13.05 -15.53 -2.83
N THR A 342 -12.25 -14.96 -3.73
CA THR A 342 -10.79 -15.17 -3.80
C THR A 342 -10.06 -13.86 -4.07
N ASP A 343 -8.80 -13.75 -3.63
CA ASP A 343 -7.87 -12.70 -4.04
C ASP A 343 -6.80 -13.33 -4.95
N PRO A 344 -6.77 -13.02 -6.26
CA PRO A 344 -5.87 -13.66 -7.22
C PRO A 344 -4.40 -13.46 -6.86
N ARG A 345 -4.07 -12.37 -6.19
CA ARG A 345 -2.72 -12.06 -5.74
C ARG A 345 -2.27 -13.01 -4.62
N CYS A 346 -3.17 -13.32 -3.69
CA CYS A 346 -2.92 -14.28 -2.62
C CYS A 346 -2.72 -15.70 -3.17
N GLU A 347 -3.50 -16.09 -4.18
CA GLU A 347 -3.36 -17.40 -4.84
C GLU A 347 -1.98 -17.58 -5.48
N VAL A 348 -1.54 -16.59 -6.27
CA VAL A 348 -0.21 -16.60 -6.89
C VAL A 348 0.88 -16.63 -5.84
N PHE A 349 0.78 -15.77 -4.83
CA PHE A 349 1.83 -15.60 -3.83
C PHE A 349 2.05 -16.84 -2.97
N ARG A 350 0.99 -17.64 -2.73
CA ARG A 350 1.05 -18.89 -1.94
C ARG A 350 2.07 -19.89 -2.49
N ALA A 351 2.22 -20.02 -3.81
CA ALA A 351 3.22 -20.91 -4.39
C ALA A 351 4.65 -20.48 -3.98
N TYR A 352 4.94 -19.18 -4.01
CA TYR A 352 6.23 -18.64 -3.61
C TYR A 352 6.47 -18.74 -2.10
N VAL A 353 5.41 -18.59 -1.29
CA VAL A 353 5.48 -18.79 0.17
C VAL A 353 5.94 -20.22 0.49
N ASN A 354 5.37 -21.23 -0.18
CA ASN A 354 5.74 -22.64 0.04
C ASN A 354 7.22 -22.89 -0.27
N HIS A 355 7.69 -22.42 -1.44
CA HIS A 355 9.08 -22.63 -1.85
C HIS A 355 10.07 -21.91 -0.90
N LEU A 356 9.74 -20.66 -0.51
CA LEU A 356 10.61 -19.89 0.37
C LEU A 356 10.62 -20.45 1.80
N ALA A 357 9.47 -20.92 2.32
CA ALA A 357 9.39 -21.53 3.63
C ALA A 357 10.24 -22.81 3.70
N ALA A 358 10.22 -23.63 2.64
CA ALA A 358 11.08 -24.82 2.54
C ALA A 358 12.58 -24.45 2.49
N GLU A 359 12.97 -23.41 1.71
CA GLU A 359 14.38 -22.93 1.68
C GLU A 359 14.82 -22.41 3.05
N LYS A 360 13.93 -21.77 3.79
CA LYS A 360 14.25 -21.14 5.10
C LYS A 360 14.00 -22.06 6.29
N GLY A 361 13.49 -23.29 6.09
CA GLY A 361 13.17 -24.24 7.18
C GLY A 361 12.07 -23.72 8.10
N ARG A 362 11.02 -23.08 7.52
CA ARG A 362 9.89 -22.46 8.26
C ARG A 362 8.53 -23.09 7.89
N GLU A 363 8.52 -24.38 7.53
CA GLU A 363 7.30 -25.08 7.12
C GLU A 363 6.29 -25.20 8.27
N ASP A 364 6.76 -25.33 9.52
CA ASP A 364 5.87 -25.39 10.70
C ASP A 364 5.08 -24.08 10.87
N GLU A 365 5.72 -22.93 10.67
CA GLU A 365 5.03 -21.66 10.72
C GLU A 365 4.05 -21.52 9.55
N LEU A 366 4.42 -21.98 8.37
CA LEU A 366 3.51 -22.01 7.21
C LEU A 366 2.28 -22.86 7.49
N ALA A 367 2.43 -24.00 8.15
CA ALA A 367 1.33 -24.85 8.59
C ALA A 367 0.40 -24.11 9.56
N LEU A 368 0.96 -23.36 10.51
CA LEU A 368 0.18 -22.48 11.39
C LEU A 368 -0.63 -21.45 10.60
N TYR A 369 -0.01 -20.76 9.63
CA TYR A 369 -0.74 -19.81 8.76
C TYR A 369 -1.91 -20.48 8.03
N ALA A 370 -1.72 -21.69 7.51
CA ALA A 370 -2.77 -22.45 6.85
C ALA A 370 -3.91 -22.83 7.82
N ASN A 371 -3.59 -23.25 9.05
CA ASN A 371 -4.58 -23.54 10.09
C ASN A 371 -5.36 -22.28 10.50
N VAL A 372 -4.69 -21.16 10.72
CA VAL A 372 -5.34 -19.87 11.05
C VAL A 372 -6.24 -19.42 9.90
N GLU A 373 -5.81 -19.54 8.65
CA GLU A 373 -6.64 -19.23 7.48
C GLU A 373 -7.91 -20.11 7.43
N LYS A 374 -7.75 -21.42 7.52
CA LYS A 374 -8.84 -22.39 7.44
C LYS A 374 -9.88 -22.15 8.55
N ILE A 375 -9.41 -22.14 9.79
CA ILE A 375 -10.27 -22.03 10.98
C ILE A 375 -10.87 -20.62 11.07
N GLY A 376 -10.06 -19.59 10.84
CA GLY A 376 -10.52 -18.21 10.87
C GLY A 376 -11.62 -17.92 9.85
N LYS A 377 -11.51 -18.49 8.63
CA LYS A 377 -12.58 -18.41 7.62
C LYS A 377 -13.86 -19.07 8.10
N GLN A 378 -13.77 -20.27 8.67
CA GLN A 378 -14.96 -20.98 9.21
C GLN A 378 -15.66 -20.14 10.27
N LEU A 379 -14.94 -19.70 11.30
CA LEU A 379 -15.50 -18.91 12.40
C LEU A 379 -16.11 -17.58 11.92
N LEU A 380 -15.48 -16.90 10.97
CA LEU A 380 -16.00 -15.65 10.43
C LEU A 380 -17.23 -15.87 9.54
N MET A 381 -17.25 -16.93 8.71
CA MET A 381 -18.40 -17.26 7.87
C MET A 381 -19.61 -17.62 8.71
N GLU A 382 -19.45 -18.43 9.76
CA GLU A 382 -20.52 -18.77 10.71
C GLU A 382 -21.05 -17.51 11.41
N ARG A 383 -20.16 -16.67 11.95
CA ARG A 383 -20.55 -15.46 12.71
C ARG A 383 -21.21 -14.38 11.86
N GLN A 384 -20.81 -14.26 10.59
CA GLN A 384 -21.32 -13.25 9.65
C GLN A 384 -22.44 -13.78 8.73
N HIS A 385 -22.83 -15.06 8.89
CA HIS A 385 -23.79 -15.72 7.99
C HIS A 385 -23.42 -15.59 6.52
N LYS A 386 -22.13 -15.72 6.20
CA LYS A 386 -21.59 -15.65 4.83
C LYS A 386 -21.21 -17.04 4.34
N SER A 387 -21.46 -17.29 3.06
CA SER A 387 -21.08 -18.53 2.38
C SER A 387 -19.64 -18.53 1.84
N VAL A 388 -19.04 -17.34 1.71
CA VAL A 388 -17.70 -17.16 1.14
C VAL A 388 -16.94 -16.05 1.85
N LEU A 389 -15.62 -16.21 1.97
CA LEU A 389 -14.71 -15.22 2.53
C LEU A 389 -13.32 -15.36 1.90
N SER A 390 -12.79 -14.28 1.34
CA SER A 390 -11.45 -14.28 0.75
C SER A 390 -10.35 -14.15 1.81
N THR A 391 -9.19 -14.75 1.54
CA THR A 391 -7.92 -14.35 2.17
C THR A 391 -7.29 -13.29 1.29
N ASN A 392 -6.95 -12.14 1.85
CA ASN A 392 -6.28 -11.09 1.09
C ASN A 392 -4.76 -11.32 1.05
N ILE A 393 -4.06 -10.63 0.13
CA ILE A 393 -2.62 -10.78 -0.06
C ILE A 393 -1.83 -10.46 1.22
N ASP A 394 -2.32 -9.56 2.08
CA ASP A 394 -1.62 -9.13 3.29
C ASP A 394 -1.47 -10.26 4.32
N PHE A 395 -2.28 -11.32 4.22
CA PHE A 395 -2.19 -12.47 5.11
C PHE A 395 -0.86 -13.21 4.99
N TYR A 396 -0.34 -13.38 3.77
CA TYR A 396 0.91 -14.09 3.53
C TYR A 396 2.09 -13.17 3.23
N SER A 397 1.86 -11.95 2.73
CA SER A 397 2.95 -11.10 2.28
C SER A 397 3.91 -10.71 3.41
N GLY A 398 3.40 -10.49 4.62
CA GLY A 398 4.24 -10.20 5.78
C GLY A 398 5.17 -11.36 6.15
N PHE A 399 4.68 -12.58 6.10
CA PHE A 399 5.48 -13.78 6.35
C PHE A 399 6.59 -13.94 5.30
N VAL A 400 6.28 -13.70 4.02
CA VAL A 400 7.30 -13.67 2.96
C VAL A 400 8.35 -12.61 3.23
N TYR A 401 7.93 -11.39 3.55
CA TYR A 401 8.88 -10.31 3.82
C TYR A 401 9.77 -10.60 5.02
N GLU A 402 9.24 -11.24 6.05
CA GLU A 402 10.03 -11.70 7.20
C GLU A 402 11.06 -12.77 6.78
N MET A 403 10.67 -13.77 5.96
CA MET A 403 11.58 -14.77 5.43
C MET A 403 12.67 -14.18 4.51
N LEU A 404 12.36 -13.09 3.81
CA LEU A 404 13.33 -12.30 3.04
C LEU A 404 14.23 -11.43 3.93
N GLY A 405 14.03 -11.42 5.24
CA GLY A 405 14.78 -10.58 6.17
C GLY A 405 14.45 -9.09 6.07
N LEU A 406 13.27 -8.74 5.52
CA LEU A 406 12.82 -7.36 5.48
C LEU A 406 12.31 -6.93 6.86
N PRO A 407 12.75 -5.79 7.40
CA PRO A 407 12.19 -5.23 8.62
C PRO A 407 10.76 -4.72 8.39
N LYS A 408 9.93 -4.80 9.44
CA LYS A 408 8.51 -4.41 9.40
C LYS A 408 8.29 -2.95 8.96
N GLU A 409 9.24 -2.08 9.24
CA GLU A 409 9.26 -0.68 8.82
C GLU A 409 9.27 -0.50 7.29
N LEU A 410 9.80 -1.48 6.54
CA LEU A 410 9.88 -1.46 5.08
C LEU A 410 8.66 -2.07 4.37
N TYR A 411 7.68 -2.67 5.05
CA TYR A 411 6.56 -3.36 4.39
C TYR A 411 5.67 -2.39 3.59
N THR A 412 5.23 -1.30 4.20
CA THR A 412 4.45 -0.25 3.49
C THR A 412 5.32 0.52 2.47
N PRO A 413 6.57 0.91 2.76
CA PRO A 413 7.50 1.40 1.75
C PRO A 413 7.65 0.53 0.52
N LEU A 414 7.81 -0.78 0.69
CA LEU A 414 7.91 -1.73 -0.42
C LEU A 414 6.63 -1.73 -1.28
N PHE A 415 5.46 -1.65 -0.62
CA PHE A 415 4.19 -1.52 -1.32
C PHE A 415 4.15 -0.24 -2.17
N ALA A 416 4.66 0.89 -1.66
CA ALA A 416 4.76 2.14 -2.42
C ALA A 416 5.74 2.01 -3.60
N VAL A 417 6.88 1.32 -3.40
CA VAL A 417 7.87 1.02 -4.46
C VAL A 417 7.24 0.26 -5.63
N ALA A 418 6.35 -0.66 -5.35
CA ALA A 418 5.61 -1.37 -6.39
C ALA A 418 4.53 -0.48 -7.04
N ARG A 419 3.72 0.18 -6.22
CA ARG A 419 2.53 0.92 -6.65
C ARG A 419 2.83 2.18 -7.46
N ILE A 420 4.05 2.70 -7.41
CA ILE A 420 4.46 3.86 -8.22
C ILE A 420 4.23 3.61 -9.72
N ALA A 421 4.34 2.36 -10.21
CA ALA A 421 4.06 2.00 -11.59
C ALA A 421 2.60 2.30 -11.96
N GLY A 422 1.64 1.81 -11.14
CA GLY A 422 0.22 2.09 -11.30
C GLY A 422 -0.12 3.57 -11.14
N TRP A 423 0.40 4.23 -10.09
CA TRP A 423 0.17 5.67 -9.90
C TRP A 423 0.67 6.50 -11.08
N SER A 424 1.84 6.17 -11.63
CA SER A 424 2.39 6.85 -12.81
C SER A 424 1.50 6.67 -14.04
N ALA A 425 1.06 5.43 -14.30
CA ALA A 425 0.19 5.12 -15.42
C ALA A 425 -1.16 5.86 -15.32
N HIS A 426 -1.80 5.84 -14.14
CA HIS A 426 -3.06 6.55 -13.89
C HIS A 426 -2.90 8.07 -13.98
N ARG A 427 -1.76 8.63 -13.51
CA ARG A 427 -1.48 10.06 -13.68
C ARG A 427 -1.35 10.45 -15.14
N MET A 428 -0.57 9.68 -15.92
CA MET A 428 -0.41 9.90 -17.36
C MET A 428 -1.76 9.82 -18.09
N GLU A 429 -2.61 8.84 -17.73
CA GLU A 429 -3.95 8.69 -18.30
C GLU A 429 -4.83 9.89 -17.97
N GLU A 430 -4.90 10.32 -16.69
CA GLU A 430 -5.71 11.47 -16.26
C GLU A 430 -5.34 12.75 -17.01
N LEU A 431 -4.05 13.02 -17.18
CA LEU A 431 -3.58 14.17 -17.95
C LEU A 431 -3.87 14.05 -19.45
N SER A 432 -3.81 12.84 -20.03
CA SER A 432 -4.01 12.62 -21.45
C SER A 432 -5.46 12.78 -21.90
N VAL A 433 -6.43 12.45 -21.05
CA VAL A 433 -7.88 12.60 -21.37
C VAL A 433 -8.38 14.02 -21.18
N GLY A 434 -7.55 14.95 -20.70
CA GLY A 434 -7.95 16.34 -20.49
C GLY A 434 -9.06 16.47 -19.45
N GLY A 435 -8.94 15.78 -18.34
CA GLY A 435 -9.97 15.59 -17.33
C GLY A 435 -10.51 16.89 -16.72
N LYS A 436 -11.73 16.82 -16.23
CA LYS A 436 -12.33 17.89 -15.42
C LYS A 436 -11.83 17.77 -13.99
N LEU A 437 -11.68 18.91 -13.31
CA LEU A 437 -11.41 18.92 -11.86
C LEU A 437 -12.43 18.03 -11.13
N ILE A 438 -11.94 17.02 -10.44
CA ILE A 438 -12.77 16.10 -9.65
C ILE A 438 -13.31 16.86 -8.44
N ARG A 439 -14.61 17.13 -8.43
CA ARG A 439 -15.30 17.92 -7.40
C ARG A 439 -16.64 17.30 -7.05
N PRO A 440 -16.69 16.36 -6.10
CA PRO A 440 -17.98 15.81 -5.65
C PRO A 440 -18.82 16.87 -4.94
N ARG A 441 -20.15 16.65 -4.92
CA ARG A 441 -21.09 17.49 -4.16
C ARG A 441 -21.10 17.06 -2.69
N TYR A 442 -21.10 18.03 -1.79
CA TYR A 442 -21.40 17.88 -0.37
C TYR A 442 -22.65 18.67 -0.03
N GLU A 443 -23.53 18.10 0.79
CA GLU A 443 -24.71 18.80 1.33
C GLU A 443 -24.37 19.36 2.71
N CYS A 444 -24.64 20.65 2.91
CA CYS A 444 -24.51 21.29 4.22
C CYS A 444 -25.82 21.09 5.02
N VAL A 445 -25.70 20.49 6.20
CA VAL A 445 -26.84 20.23 7.09
C VAL A 445 -27.00 21.28 8.18
N GLU A 446 -26.25 22.37 8.13
CA GLU A 446 -26.38 23.52 9.05
C GLU A 446 -27.49 24.47 8.57
N GLU A 447 -28.26 24.98 9.52
CA GLU A 447 -29.26 26.05 9.24
C GLU A 447 -28.56 27.37 8.92
N HIS A 448 -29.09 28.09 7.95
CA HIS A 448 -28.62 29.45 7.63
C HIS A 448 -29.01 30.39 8.76
N ARG A 449 -28.07 31.11 9.31
CA ARG A 449 -28.28 32.08 10.39
C ARG A 449 -27.53 33.39 10.11
N PRO A 450 -28.07 34.53 10.55
CA PRO A 450 -27.39 35.82 10.38
C PRO A 450 -26.14 35.89 11.24
N TYR A 451 -25.18 36.69 10.80
CA TYR A 451 -24.00 37.00 11.63
C TYR A 451 -24.42 37.81 12.87
N THR A 452 -24.01 37.36 14.03
CA THR A 452 -24.18 38.09 15.29
C THR A 452 -22.87 38.79 15.64
N SER A 453 -22.92 40.09 15.91
CA SER A 453 -21.74 40.86 16.29
C SER A 453 -21.16 40.43 17.65
N MET A 454 -19.86 40.67 17.87
CA MET A 454 -19.15 40.21 19.06
C MET A 454 -19.75 40.73 20.37
N ASP A 455 -20.29 41.92 20.35
CA ASP A 455 -20.95 42.59 21.50
C ASP A 455 -22.32 41.98 21.82
N ARG A 456 -22.88 41.12 20.99
CA ARG A 456 -24.19 40.46 21.13
C ARG A 456 -24.13 38.93 21.24
N ARG A 457 -22.94 38.38 21.40
CA ARG A 457 -22.73 36.93 21.57
C ARG A 457 -22.73 36.48 23.01
#